data_39f898c29fc99d9f023273fa2554a710
#
_entry.id   39f898c29fc99d9f023273fa2554a710
#
_cell.length_a   1.000
_cell.length_b   1.000
_cell.length_c   1.000
_cell.angle_alpha   90.00
_cell.angle_beta   90.00
_cell.angle_gamma   90.00
#
_symmetry.space_group_name_H-M   'P 1'
#
loop_
_entity.id
_entity.type
_entity.pdbx_description
1 polymer ?
#
loop_
_entity_poly.entity_id
_entity_poly.type
_entity_poly.pdbx_seq_one_letter_code
_entity_poly.pdbx_strand_id
1 'polypeptide(L)'
;MRDFFQEQLNELNRELTIMGAACEEIIALASHALTDWDEALVRKVSTIGAQIDESERTIETICMKLLLRQQPVARDLRQISAAMKMITDMERIGDQAEDIVEIVPYMKVHPDEKFPKIREMAKAAQAMVTEAVDAYVKQDLELARKVMAHDDVVDAYFTQVKNGIIDLIAAEPSQGEYALDLLMIAKYFERIGDHCTNIAEWVEFSVTGEHKDCQ
;
A
#
# COMPACT_ATOMS: atom_id res chain seq x y z
N MET A 1 32.15 -15.40 1.39
CA MET A 1 31.00 -15.46 2.34
C MET A 1 30.26 -14.12 2.39
N ARG A 2 30.95 -13.00 2.62
CA ARG A 2 30.32 -11.66 2.67
C ARG A 2 29.74 -11.22 1.30
N ASP A 3 30.42 -11.53 0.21
CA ASP A 3 29.95 -11.20 -1.16
C ASP A 3 28.64 -11.93 -1.51
N PHE A 4 28.52 -13.20 -1.14
CA PHE A 4 27.28 -13.95 -1.34
C PHE A 4 26.10 -13.41 -0.49
N PHE A 5 26.37 -12.97 0.74
CA PHE A 5 25.35 -12.31 1.57
C PHE A 5 24.87 -11.01 0.93
N GLN A 6 25.79 -10.20 0.38
CA GLN A 6 25.45 -8.97 -0.30
C GLN A 6 24.64 -9.22 -1.57
N GLU A 7 24.95 -10.27 -2.32
CA GLU A 7 24.15 -10.69 -3.48
C GLU A 7 22.71 -11.03 -3.09
N GLN A 8 22.51 -11.76 -1.99
CA GLN A 8 21.19 -12.11 -1.48
C GLN A 8 20.41 -10.89 -0.96
N LEU A 9 21.08 -9.92 -0.33
CA LEU A 9 20.45 -8.64 0.06
C LEU A 9 20.05 -7.83 -1.17
N ASN A 10 20.86 -7.83 -2.21
CA ASN A 10 20.52 -7.15 -3.47
C ASN A 10 19.32 -7.82 -4.16
N GLU A 11 19.22 -9.15 -4.09
CA GLU A 11 18.06 -9.90 -4.57
C GLU A 11 16.81 -9.54 -3.77
N LEU A 12 16.90 -9.50 -2.43
CA LEU A 12 15.81 -9.06 -1.57
C LEU A 12 15.31 -7.64 -1.94
N ASN A 13 16.24 -6.70 -2.08
CA ASN A 13 15.89 -5.33 -2.46
C ASN A 13 15.22 -5.25 -3.83
N ARG A 14 15.69 -6.06 -4.79
CA ARG A 14 15.09 -6.13 -6.13
C ARG A 14 13.65 -6.66 -6.07
N GLU A 15 13.41 -7.75 -5.35
CA GLU A 15 12.07 -8.34 -5.23
C GLU A 15 11.11 -7.39 -4.50
N LEU A 16 11.55 -6.70 -3.45
CA LEU A 16 10.77 -5.65 -2.79
C LEU A 16 10.42 -4.49 -3.75
N THR A 17 11.34 -4.08 -4.60
CA THR A 17 11.08 -3.05 -5.61
C THR A 17 10.04 -3.52 -6.64
N ILE A 18 10.11 -4.78 -7.06
CA ILE A 18 9.13 -5.38 -7.99
C ILE A 18 7.74 -5.43 -7.34
N MET A 19 7.66 -5.88 -6.09
CA MET A 19 6.41 -5.93 -5.32
C MET A 19 5.83 -4.52 -5.11
N GLY A 20 6.68 -3.52 -4.81
CA GLY A 20 6.27 -2.12 -4.69
C GLY A 20 5.67 -1.56 -5.99
N ALA A 21 6.29 -1.85 -7.12
CA ALA A 21 5.76 -1.43 -8.43
C ALA A 21 4.41 -2.11 -8.74
N ALA A 22 4.22 -3.37 -8.33
CA ALA A 22 2.93 -4.05 -8.45
C ALA A 22 1.85 -3.40 -7.56
N CYS A 23 2.18 -3.03 -6.33
CA CYS A 23 1.29 -2.28 -5.44
C CYS A 23 0.91 -0.92 -6.04
N GLU A 24 1.86 -0.19 -6.61
CA GLU A 24 1.61 1.08 -7.29
C GLU A 24 0.64 0.89 -8.48
N GLU A 25 0.88 -0.14 -9.30
CA GLU A 25 0.04 -0.44 -10.47
C GLU A 25 -1.39 -0.82 -10.07
N ILE A 26 -1.57 -1.66 -9.03
CA ILE A 26 -2.90 -2.10 -8.61
C ILE A 26 -3.72 -0.95 -8.01
N ILE A 27 -3.09 -0.02 -7.26
CA ILE A 27 -3.74 1.20 -6.77
C ILE A 27 -4.18 2.09 -7.94
N ALA A 28 -3.33 2.26 -8.97
CA ALA A 28 -3.67 3.02 -10.17
C ALA A 28 -4.89 2.42 -10.88
N LEU A 29 -4.94 1.10 -11.02
CA LEU A 29 -6.05 0.40 -11.65
C LEU A 29 -7.33 0.51 -10.82
N ALA A 30 -7.26 0.39 -9.50
CA ALA A 30 -8.40 0.60 -8.61
C ALA A 30 -8.95 2.03 -8.73
N SER A 31 -8.08 3.04 -8.80
CA SER A 31 -8.48 4.42 -9.07
C SER A 31 -9.10 4.59 -10.46
N HIS A 32 -8.56 3.91 -11.48
CA HIS A 32 -9.09 3.97 -12.84
C HIS A 32 -10.47 3.33 -12.95
N ALA A 33 -10.72 2.23 -12.21
CA ALA A 33 -12.00 1.53 -12.16
C ALA A 33 -13.16 2.45 -11.77
N LEU A 34 -12.90 3.49 -10.98
CA LEU A 34 -13.92 4.45 -10.56
C LEU A 34 -14.52 5.26 -11.73
N THR A 35 -13.81 5.35 -12.86
CA THR A 35 -14.25 6.09 -14.05
C THR A 35 -14.53 5.20 -15.24
N ASP A 36 -13.72 4.17 -15.43
CA ASP A 36 -13.70 3.30 -16.61
C ASP A 36 -13.59 1.84 -16.17
N TRP A 37 -14.68 1.32 -15.62
CA TRP A 37 -14.75 -0.07 -15.20
C TRP A 37 -15.10 -0.98 -16.38
N ASP A 38 -14.32 -2.04 -16.57
CA ASP A 38 -14.63 -3.15 -17.46
C ASP A 38 -14.11 -4.48 -16.92
N GLU A 39 -14.58 -5.61 -17.48
CA GLU A 39 -14.12 -6.94 -17.07
C GLU A 39 -12.63 -7.20 -17.36
N ALA A 40 -12.03 -6.51 -18.31
CA ALA A 40 -10.60 -6.66 -18.61
C ALA A 40 -9.76 -6.03 -17.50
N LEU A 41 -10.20 -4.90 -16.97
CA LEU A 41 -9.59 -4.25 -15.81
C LEU A 41 -9.67 -5.14 -14.57
N VAL A 42 -10.82 -5.75 -14.28
CA VAL A 42 -10.97 -6.71 -13.16
C VAL A 42 -9.98 -7.86 -13.28
N ARG A 43 -9.90 -8.49 -14.46
CA ARG A 43 -8.91 -9.58 -14.70
C ARG A 43 -7.48 -9.12 -14.52
N LYS A 44 -7.15 -7.89 -14.93
CA LYS A 44 -5.82 -7.32 -14.77
C LYS A 44 -5.50 -7.10 -13.29
N VAL A 45 -6.41 -6.53 -12.52
CA VAL A 45 -6.26 -6.32 -11.08
C VAL A 45 -6.03 -7.65 -10.37
N SER A 46 -6.86 -8.67 -10.60
CA SER A 46 -6.67 -10.00 -10.01
C SER A 46 -5.34 -10.67 -10.42
N THR A 47 -4.86 -10.42 -11.64
CA THR A 47 -3.53 -10.91 -12.07
C THR A 47 -2.42 -10.25 -11.27
N ILE A 48 -2.51 -8.95 -11.01
CA ILE A 48 -1.50 -8.21 -10.24
C ILE A 48 -1.60 -8.57 -8.76
N GLY A 49 -2.79 -8.74 -8.18
CA GLY A 49 -2.98 -9.26 -6.83
C GLY A 49 -2.25 -10.59 -6.63
N ALA A 50 -2.48 -11.56 -7.53
CA ALA A 50 -1.76 -12.83 -7.51
C ALA A 50 -0.22 -12.70 -7.67
N GLN A 51 0.28 -11.68 -8.38
CA GLN A 51 1.71 -11.38 -8.46
C GLN A 51 2.25 -10.82 -7.13
N ILE A 52 1.49 -9.99 -6.43
CA ILE A 52 1.84 -9.47 -5.10
C ILE A 52 1.96 -10.63 -4.12
N ASP A 53 1.00 -11.55 -4.08
CA ASP A 53 1.03 -12.76 -3.26
C ASP A 53 2.25 -13.64 -3.52
N GLU A 54 2.60 -13.84 -4.79
CA GLU A 54 3.78 -14.66 -5.16
C GLU A 54 5.08 -13.94 -4.79
N SER A 55 5.11 -12.60 -4.90
CA SER A 55 6.24 -11.78 -4.46
C SER A 55 6.43 -11.88 -2.94
N GLU A 56 5.33 -11.84 -2.14
CA GLU A 56 5.38 -12.03 -0.69
C GLU A 56 6.07 -13.36 -0.35
N ARG A 57 5.61 -14.48 -0.92
CA ARG A 57 6.17 -15.82 -0.68
C ARG A 57 7.64 -15.93 -1.10
N THR A 58 8.00 -15.29 -2.21
CA THR A 58 9.37 -15.24 -2.73
C THR A 58 10.28 -14.50 -1.77
N ILE A 59 9.88 -13.31 -1.33
CA ILE A 59 10.64 -12.47 -0.41
C ILE A 59 10.76 -13.15 0.95
N GLU A 60 9.68 -13.74 1.49
CA GLU A 60 9.74 -14.54 2.71
C GLU A 60 10.78 -15.67 2.61
N THR A 61 10.79 -16.39 1.49
CA THR A 61 11.76 -17.46 1.23
C THR A 61 13.21 -16.94 1.20
N ILE A 62 13.45 -15.77 0.59
CA ILE A 62 14.78 -15.12 0.58
C ILE A 62 15.18 -14.73 2.01
N CYS A 63 14.30 -14.10 2.77
CA CYS A 63 14.54 -13.71 4.16
C CYS A 63 14.90 -14.94 5.03
N MET A 64 14.14 -16.02 4.91
CA MET A 64 14.42 -17.26 5.65
C MET A 64 15.76 -17.86 5.27
N LYS A 65 16.15 -17.85 3.99
CA LYS A 65 17.48 -18.32 3.55
C LYS A 65 18.61 -17.45 4.14
N LEU A 66 18.44 -16.13 4.16
CA LEU A 66 19.39 -15.19 4.76
C LEU A 66 19.59 -15.47 6.26
N LEU A 67 18.49 -15.67 7.01
CA LEU A 67 18.53 -15.97 8.44
C LEU A 67 19.23 -17.31 8.75
N LEU A 68 18.91 -18.36 7.98
CA LEU A 68 19.40 -19.72 8.25
C LEU A 68 20.87 -19.94 7.86
N ARG A 69 21.33 -19.28 6.78
CA ARG A 69 22.61 -19.65 6.16
C ARG A 69 23.76 -18.70 6.49
N GLN A 70 23.49 -17.47 6.91
CA GLN A 70 24.49 -16.41 6.88
C GLN A 70 24.85 -15.82 8.24
N GLN A 71 24.19 -16.20 9.32
CA GLN A 71 24.38 -15.63 10.67
C GLN A 71 24.47 -14.08 10.62
N PRO A 72 23.40 -13.40 10.21
CA PRO A 72 23.41 -11.96 10.01
C PRO A 72 23.79 -11.22 11.29
N VAL A 73 24.56 -10.14 11.16
CA VAL A 73 24.84 -9.25 12.30
C VAL A 73 23.64 -8.37 12.61
N ALA A 74 23.64 -7.70 13.76
CA ALA A 74 22.47 -6.99 14.29
C ALA A 74 21.78 -6.05 13.27
N ARG A 75 22.55 -5.32 12.46
CA ARG A 75 22.00 -4.43 11.41
C ARG A 75 21.32 -5.23 10.30
N ASP A 76 21.96 -6.29 9.81
CA ASP A 76 21.43 -7.11 8.74
C ASP A 76 20.15 -7.83 9.20
N LEU A 77 20.13 -8.29 10.47
CA LEU A 77 18.96 -8.92 11.07
C LEU A 77 17.77 -7.97 11.13
N ARG A 78 17.97 -6.69 11.49
CA ARG A 78 16.91 -5.69 11.49
C ARG A 78 16.37 -5.43 10.09
N GLN A 79 17.24 -5.33 9.09
CA GLN A 79 16.85 -5.14 7.70
C GLN A 79 16.00 -6.31 7.18
N ILE A 80 16.41 -7.54 7.43
CA ILE A 80 15.63 -8.74 7.04
C ILE A 80 14.30 -8.79 7.78
N SER A 81 14.30 -8.50 9.09
CA SER A 81 13.07 -8.49 9.90
C SER A 81 12.08 -7.41 9.43
N ALA A 82 12.56 -6.22 9.08
CA ALA A 82 11.73 -5.18 8.51
C ALA A 82 11.11 -5.62 7.17
N ALA A 83 11.92 -6.20 6.26
CA ALA A 83 11.41 -6.73 4.99
C ALA A 83 10.26 -7.72 5.18
N MET A 84 10.40 -8.68 6.11
CA MET A 84 9.35 -9.68 6.42
C MET A 84 8.06 -9.05 6.94
N LYS A 85 8.12 -7.89 7.56
CA LYS A 85 6.93 -7.15 8.02
C LYS A 85 6.33 -6.32 6.90
N MET A 86 7.17 -5.63 6.14
CA MET A 86 6.75 -4.79 5.02
C MET A 86 5.96 -5.58 3.97
N ILE A 87 6.36 -6.82 3.64
CA ILE A 87 5.66 -7.62 2.62
C ILE A 87 4.21 -7.93 3.01
N THR A 88 3.93 -8.11 4.30
CA THR A 88 2.55 -8.32 4.77
C THR A 88 1.71 -7.06 4.60
N ASP A 89 2.27 -5.86 4.88
CA ASP A 89 1.57 -4.61 4.62
C ASP A 89 1.38 -4.38 3.11
N MET A 90 2.35 -4.77 2.27
CA MET A 90 2.24 -4.68 0.81
C MET A 90 1.20 -5.64 0.23
N GLU A 91 1.07 -6.86 0.77
CA GLU A 91 -0.02 -7.78 0.42
C GLU A 91 -1.38 -7.18 0.77
N ARG A 92 -1.53 -6.59 1.97
CA ARG A 92 -2.76 -5.90 2.37
C ARG A 92 -3.11 -4.72 1.46
N ILE A 93 -2.12 -4.00 0.93
CA ILE A 93 -2.34 -2.96 -0.08
C ILE A 93 -2.97 -3.56 -1.34
N GLY A 94 -2.50 -4.70 -1.79
CA GLY A 94 -3.09 -5.46 -2.91
C GLY A 94 -4.55 -5.82 -2.66
N ASP A 95 -4.83 -6.48 -1.52
CA ASP A 95 -6.19 -6.85 -1.08
C ASP A 95 -7.15 -5.66 -1.08
N GLN A 96 -6.74 -4.52 -0.47
CA GLN A 96 -7.60 -3.33 -0.41
C GLN A 96 -7.89 -2.76 -1.82
N ALA A 97 -6.95 -2.84 -2.75
CA ALA A 97 -7.16 -2.38 -4.11
C ALA A 97 -8.10 -3.32 -4.90
N GLU A 98 -8.03 -4.63 -4.68
CA GLU A 98 -8.99 -5.60 -5.21
C GLU A 98 -10.40 -5.35 -4.68
N ASP A 99 -10.55 -5.17 -3.36
CA ASP A 99 -11.82 -4.84 -2.70
C ASP A 99 -12.49 -3.59 -3.31
N ILE A 100 -11.72 -2.55 -3.63
CA ILE A 100 -12.23 -1.36 -4.32
C ILE A 100 -12.84 -1.73 -5.67
N VAL A 101 -12.13 -2.52 -6.47
CA VAL A 101 -12.58 -2.91 -7.82
C VAL A 101 -13.82 -3.81 -7.78
N GLU A 102 -13.98 -4.63 -6.74
CA GLU A 102 -15.15 -5.46 -6.52
C GLU A 102 -16.43 -4.67 -6.21
N ILE A 103 -16.30 -3.50 -5.57
CA ILE A 103 -17.45 -2.65 -5.23
C ILE A 103 -17.98 -1.88 -6.44
N VAL A 104 -17.10 -1.42 -7.33
CA VAL A 104 -17.44 -0.51 -8.45
C VAL A 104 -18.61 -0.97 -9.30
N PRO A 105 -18.78 -2.27 -9.68
CA PRO A 105 -19.92 -2.73 -10.49
C PRO A 105 -21.29 -2.50 -9.89
N TYR A 106 -21.36 -2.39 -8.57
CA TYR A 106 -22.63 -2.17 -7.86
C TYR A 106 -23.03 -0.69 -7.82
N MET A 107 -22.09 0.20 -8.14
CA MET A 107 -22.33 1.63 -8.15
C MET A 107 -23.07 2.05 -9.42
N LYS A 108 -24.23 2.70 -9.28
CA LYS A 108 -25.07 3.16 -10.39
C LYS A 108 -24.60 4.48 -11.01
N VAL A 109 -23.63 5.17 -10.40
CA VAL A 109 -23.13 6.49 -10.78
C VAL A 109 -21.61 6.49 -10.66
N HIS A 110 -20.92 7.10 -11.61
CA HIS A 110 -19.46 7.22 -11.53
C HIS A 110 -19.04 8.17 -10.38
N PRO A 111 -18.21 7.69 -9.41
CA PRO A 111 -17.85 8.50 -8.23
C PRO A 111 -17.10 9.77 -8.56
N ASP A 112 -16.35 9.76 -9.64
CA ASP A 112 -15.38 10.80 -10.01
C ASP A 112 -16.02 12.17 -10.27
N GLU A 113 -17.26 12.21 -10.76
CA GLU A 113 -17.95 13.48 -11.02
C GLU A 113 -18.35 14.23 -9.74
N LYS A 114 -18.71 13.49 -8.68
CA LYS A 114 -19.18 14.08 -7.41
C LYS A 114 -18.09 14.12 -6.33
N PHE A 115 -17.10 13.22 -6.37
CA PHE A 115 -16.10 13.06 -5.32
C PHE A 115 -14.65 12.97 -5.85
N PRO A 116 -14.13 14.04 -6.44
CA PRO A 116 -12.78 14.06 -7.03
C PRO A 116 -11.66 13.77 -5.99
N LYS A 117 -11.96 13.95 -4.69
CA LYS A 117 -11.00 13.72 -3.61
C LYS A 117 -10.62 12.25 -3.44
N ILE A 118 -11.46 11.31 -3.87
CA ILE A 118 -11.10 9.87 -3.87
C ILE A 118 -9.92 9.61 -4.82
N ARG A 119 -9.91 10.26 -5.98
CA ARG A 119 -8.76 10.16 -6.90
C ARG A 119 -7.49 10.79 -6.31
N GLU A 120 -7.61 11.88 -5.57
CA GLU A 120 -6.46 12.48 -4.89
C GLU A 120 -5.95 11.57 -3.76
N MET A 121 -6.82 10.86 -3.04
CA MET A 121 -6.43 9.82 -2.07
C MET A 121 -5.62 8.71 -2.76
N ALA A 122 -6.11 8.17 -3.88
CA ALA A 122 -5.40 7.13 -4.63
C ALA A 122 -3.99 7.57 -5.07
N LYS A 123 -3.85 8.80 -5.59
CA LYS A 123 -2.55 9.36 -5.97
C LYS A 123 -1.61 9.53 -4.78
N ALA A 124 -2.13 9.99 -3.65
CA ALA A 124 -1.34 10.13 -2.42
C ALA A 124 -0.86 8.75 -1.95
N ALA A 125 -1.73 7.74 -1.89
CA ALA A 125 -1.38 6.38 -1.52
C ALA A 125 -0.34 5.76 -2.47
N GLN A 126 -0.47 5.95 -3.79
CA GLN A 126 0.54 5.52 -4.76
C GLN A 126 1.92 6.12 -4.47
N ALA A 127 1.97 7.44 -4.23
CA ALA A 127 3.24 8.11 -3.91
C ALA A 127 3.84 7.57 -2.60
N MET A 128 3.00 7.31 -1.58
CA MET A 128 3.45 6.78 -0.29
C MET A 128 4.07 5.38 -0.43
N VAL A 129 3.46 4.45 -1.18
CA VAL A 129 4.03 3.10 -1.34
C VAL A 129 5.37 3.13 -2.07
N THR A 130 5.49 3.92 -3.14
CA THR A 130 6.73 4.07 -3.89
C THR A 130 7.83 4.70 -3.02
N GLU A 131 7.52 5.78 -2.32
CA GLU A 131 8.47 6.45 -1.42
C GLU A 131 8.88 5.55 -0.24
N ALA A 132 7.97 4.73 0.31
CA ALA A 132 8.27 3.82 1.41
C ALA A 132 9.23 2.68 0.99
N VAL A 133 9.00 2.07 -0.18
CA VAL A 133 9.91 1.04 -0.74
C VAL A 133 11.27 1.65 -1.08
N ASP A 134 11.30 2.83 -1.68
CA ASP A 134 12.52 3.57 -1.97
C ASP A 134 13.33 3.89 -0.69
N ALA A 135 12.64 4.33 0.36
CA ALA A 135 13.25 4.59 1.67
C ALA A 135 13.92 3.34 2.24
N TYR A 136 13.28 2.17 2.11
CA TYR A 136 13.88 0.91 2.55
C TYR A 136 15.12 0.55 1.75
N VAL A 137 15.04 0.55 0.42
CA VAL A 137 16.15 0.17 -0.47
C VAL A 137 17.36 1.08 -0.29
N LYS A 138 17.11 2.39 -0.11
CA LYS A 138 18.16 3.42 0.09
C LYS A 138 18.58 3.55 1.54
N GLN A 139 17.89 2.93 2.50
CA GLN A 139 18.06 3.14 3.95
C GLN A 139 17.95 4.63 4.33
N ASP A 140 16.97 5.31 3.72
CA ASP A 140 16.73 6.74 3.84
C ASP A 140 15.68 7.04 4.92
N LEU A 141 16.16 7.44 6.08
CA LEU A 141 15.32 7.77 7.24
C LEU A 141 14.44 9.01 7.01
N GLU A 142 14.97 10.03 6.31
CA GLU A 142 14.23 11.26 6.04
C GLU A 142 13.05 11.00 5.09
N LEU A 143 13.27 10.14 4.08
CA LEU A 143 12.21 9.74 3.17
C LEU A 143 11.14 8.90 3.90
N ALA A 144 11.53 7.98 4.78
CA ALA A 144 10.59 7.21 5.60
C ALA A 144 9.71 8.14 6.47
N ARG A 145 10.31 9.12 7.14
CA ARG A 145 9.58 10.12 7.94
C ARG A 145 8.65 11.00 7.11
N LYS A 146 9.06 11.33 5.88
CA LYS A 146 8.19 12.04 4.93
C LYS A 146 6.95 11.23 4.58
N VAL A 147 7.08 9.91 4.35
CA VAL A 147 5.94 9.03 4.08
C VAL A 147 4.96 9.03 5.25
N MET A 148 5.47 8.86 6.49
CA MET A 148 4.62 8.92 7.68
C MET A 148 3.87 10.24 7.84
N ALA A 149 4.51 11.37 7.52
CA ALA A 149 3.86 12.68 7.54
C ALA A 149 2.84 12.88 6.40
N HIS A 150 2.96 12.11 5.31
CA HIS A 150 2.05 12.20 4.17
C HIS A 150 0.69 11.54 4.45
N ASP A 151 0.60 10.69 5.44
CA ASP A 151 -0.64 10.07 5.91
C ASP A 151 -1.71 11.09 6.30
N ASP A 152 -1.31 12.15 6.98
CA ASP A 152 -2.20 13.29 7.31
C ASP A 152 -2.93 13.86 6.08
N VAL A 153 -2.33 13.76 4.89
CA VAL A 153 -2.95 14.24 3.63
C VAL A 153 -4.06 13.28 3.18
N VAL A 154 -3.82 11.98 3.27
CA VAL A 154 -4.82 10.94 2.94
C VAL A 154 -6.01 11.05 3.90
N ASP A 155 -5.76 11.19 5.19
CA ASP A 155 -6.75 11.38 6.24
C ASP A 155 -7.60 12.65 6.03
N ALA A 156 -6.96 13.75 5.63
CA ALA A 156 -7.67 14.98 5.31
C ALA A 156 -8.61 14.81 4.11
N TYR A 157 -8.18 14.08 3.08
CA TYR A 157 -9.06 13.75 1.95
C TYR A 157 -10.21 12.82 2.36
N PHE A 158 -9.92 11.77 3.15
CA PHE A 158 -10.96 10.89 3.68
C PHE A 158 -12.02 11.67 4.46
N THR A 159 -11.61 12.60 5.31
CA THR A 159 -12.53 13.46 6.07
C THR A 159 -13.39 14.32 5.16
N GLN A 160 -12.83 14.89 4.08
CA GLN A 160 -13.58 15.66 3.09
C GLN A 160 -14.62 14.80 2.35
N VAL A 161 -14.22 13.60 1.91
CA VAL A 161 -15.12 12.62 1.25
C VAL A 161 -16.25 12.24 2.19
N LYS A 162 -15.94 11.87 3.43
CA LYS A 162 -16.94 11.49 4.46
C LYS A 162 -17.96 12.60 4.68
N ASN A 163 -17.53 13.86 4.80
CA ASN A 163 -18.45 14.98 4.98
C ASN A 163 -19.33 15.18 3.74
N GLY A 164 -18.78 15.10 2.54
CA GLY A 164 -19.56 15.16 1.30
C GLY A 164 -20.60 14.05 1.17
N ILE A 165 -20.29 12.85 1.66
CA ILE A 165 -21.22 11.71 1.71
C ILE A 165 -22.37 12.00 2.69
N ILE A 166 -22.09 12.57 3.86
CA ILE A 166 -23.13 12.98 4.82
C ILE A 166 -24.08 13.99 4.19
N ASP A 167 -23.54 15.00 3.50
CA ASP A 167 -24.33 16.01 2.82
C ASP A 167 -25.18 15.39 1.69
N LEU A 168 -24.62 14.43 0.94
CA LEU A 168 -25.35 13.69 -0.11
C LEU A 168 -26.56 12.94 0.47
N ILE A 169 -26.35 12.18 1.55
CA ILE A 169 -27.44 11.42 2.21
C ILE A 169 -28.51 12.36 2.74
N ALA A 170 -28.13 13.49 3.32
CA ALA A 170 -29.07 14.49 3.83
C ALA A 170 -29.91 15.14 2.73
N ALA A 171 -29.30 15.40 1.57
CA ALA A 171 -29.99 16.01 0.42
C ALA A 171 -30.83 15.00 -0.37
N GLU A 172 -30.32 13.77 -0.56
CA GLU A 172 -30.92 12.72 -1.38
C GLU A 172 -30.89 11.38 -0.64
N PRO A 173 -31.79 11.09 0.30
CA PRO A 173 -31.79 9.83 1.07
C PRO A 173 -31.86 8.55 0.22
N SER A 174 -32.38 8.64 -1.00
CA SER A 174 -32.43 7.55 -1.96
C SER A 174 -31.05 7.10 -2.48
N GLN A 175 -30.02 7.91 -2.28
CA GLN A 175 -28.62 7.61 -2.63
C GLN A 175 -27.87 6.86 -1.52
N GLY A 176 -28.55 6.40 -0.49
CA GLY A 176 -27.91 5.82 0.70
C GLY A 176 -27.02 4.62 0.38
N GLU A 177 -27.45 3.70 -0.51
CA GLU A 177 -26.66 2.53 -0.95
C GLU A 177 -25.35 2.98 -1.64
N TYR A 178 -25.46 3.84 -2.65
CA TYR A 178 -24.32 4.43 -3.33
C TYR A 178 -23.35 5.16 -2.38
N ALA A 179 -23.92 5.90 -1.43
CA ALA A 179 -23.14 6.66 -0.43
C ALA A 179 -22.31 5.73 0.48
N LEU A 180 -22.86 4.56 0.85
CA LEU A 180 -22.14 3.54 1.64
C LEU A 180 -21.02 2.89 0.84
N ASP A 181 -21.27 2.51 -0.42
CA ASP A 181 -20.24 1.96 -1.30
C ASP A 181 -19.08 2.94 -1.48
N LEU A 182 -19.41 4.22 -1.68
CA LEU A 182 -18.42 5.29 -1.80
C LEU A 182 -17.59 5.49 -0.52
N LEU A 183 -18.24 5.37 0.66
CA LEU A 183 -17.54 5.43 1.94
C LEU A 183 -16.58 4.24 2.11
N MET A 184 -16.98 3.04 1.69
CA MET A 184 -16.12 1.86 1.73
C MET A 184 -14.90 2.03 0.83
N ILE A 185 -15.06 2.52 -0.40
CA ILE A 185 -13.96 2.79 -1.32
C ILE A 185 -12.98 3.81 -0.69
N ALA A 186 -13.50 4.91 -0.14
CA ALA A 186 -12.66 5.90 0.52
C ALA A 186 -11.92 5.31 1.72
N LYS A 187 -12.57 4.43 2.50
CA LYS A 187 -11.93 3.75 3.64
C LYS A 187 -10.84 2.78 3.19
N TYR A 188 -10.99 2.10 2.07
CA TYR A 188 -9.93 1.25 1.53
C TYR A 188 -8.71 2.06 1.10
N PHE A 189 -8.88 3.22 0.46
CA PHE A 189 -7.73 4.09 0.16
C PHE A 189 -7.06 4.66 1.41
N GLU A 190 -7.81 5.00 2.44
CA GLU A 190 -7.22 5.42 3.72
C GLU A 190 -6.43 4.26 4.36
N ARG A 191 -6.95 3.03 4.38
CA ARG A 191 -6.21 1.85 4.87
C ARG A 191 -4.95 1.55 4.06
N ILE A 192 -4.93 1.82 2.76
CA ILE A 192 -3.71 1.73 1.96
C ILE A 192 -2.67 2.74 2.49
N GLY A 193 -3.08 3.96 2.83
CA GLY A 193 -2.22 4.96 3.50
C GLY A 193 -1.66 4.45 4.82
N ASP A 194 -2.52 3.90 5.70
CA ASP A 194 -2.13 3.28 6.97
C ASP A 194 -1.03 2.21 6.75
N HIS A 195 -1.22 1.31 5.76
CA HIS A 195 -0.22 0.28 5.45
C HIS A 195 1.10 0.86 4.93
N CYS A 196 1.06 1.94 4.14
CA CYS A 196 2.29 2.64 3.72
C CYS A 196 3.02 3.26 4.91
N THR A 197 2.29 3.80 5.89
CA THR A 197 2.86 4.31 7.15
C THR A 197 3.52 3.19 7.94
N ASN A 198 2.89 2.03 8.07
CA ASN A 198 3.50 0.86 8.71
C ASN A 198 4.81 0.46 8.01
N ILE A 199 4.83 0.42 6.67
CA ILE A 199 6.05 0.13 5.90
C ILE A 199 7.15 1.13 6.26
N ALA A 200 6.84 2.43 6.29
CA ALA A 200 7.81 3.48 6.62
C ALA A 200 8.32 3.37 8.07
N GLU A 201 7.50 2.98 9.03
CA GLU A 201 7.90 2.70 10.41
C GLU A 201 8.87 1.51 10.50
N TRP A 202 8.65 0.45 9.71
CA TRP A 202 9.60 -0.66 9.61
C TRP A 202 10.92 -0.25 8.97
N VAL A 203 10.91 0.69 8.02
CA VAL A 203 12.13 1.30 7.48
C VAL A 203 12.87 2.07 8.58
N GLU A 204 12.19 2.93 9.34
CA GLU A 204 12.79 3.65 10.47
C GLU A 204 13.43 2.68 11.47
N PHE A 205 12.71 1.62 11.86
CA PHE A 205 13.26 0.57 12.72
C PHE A 205 14.51 -0.10 12.11
N SER A 206 14.51 -0.41 10.82
CA SER A 206 15.65 -1.07 10.17
C SER A 206 16.93 -0.23 10.24
N VAL A 207 16.79 1.09 10.19
CA VAL A 207 17.89 2.05 10.22
C VAL A 207 18.33 2.36 11.65
N THR A 208 17.39 2.70 12.53
CA THR A 208 17.67 3.20 13.89
C THR A 208 17.80 2.07 14.92
N GLY A 209 17.04 1.00 14.75
CA GLY A 209 16.86 -0.06 15.74
C GLY A 209 15.84 0.26 16.83
N GLU A 210 15.15 1.39 16.74
CA GLU A 210 14.12 1.82 17.67
C GLU A 210 12.74 1.59 17.06
N HIS A 211 11.83 0.96 17.80
CA HIS A 211 10.43 0.77 17.41
C HIS A 211 9.55 1.76 18.17
N LYS A 212 8.66 2.48 17.50
CA LYS A 212 7.82 3.51 18.14
C LYS A 212 6.89 2.97 19.24
N ASP A 213 6.46 1.71 19.13
CA ASP A 213 5.55 1.08 20.10
C ASP A 213 6.21 0.64 21.42
N CYS A 214 7.49 0.93 21.64
CA CYS A 214 8.23 0.57 22.85
C CYS A 214 8.38 1.74 23.85
N GLN A 215 7.53 2.78 23.76
CA GLN A 215 7.51 3.88 24.74
C GLN A 215 6.25 3.88 25.58
#